data_d2454e63efc54eba57870ad405326625
#
_entry.id   d2454e63efc54eba57870ad405326625
#
_cell.length_a   1.000
_cell.length_b   1.000
_cell.length_c   1.000
_cell.angle_alpha   90.00
_cell.angle_beta   90.00
_cell.angle_gamma   90.00
#
_symmetry.space_group_name_H-M   'P 1'
#
loop_
_entity.id
_entity.type
_entity.pdbx_description
1 polymer ?
#
loop_
_entity_poly.entity_id
_entity_poly.type
_entity_poly.pdbx_seq_one_letter_code
_entity_poly.pdbx_strand_id
1 'polypeptide(L)'
;MNKTAIKNFAIWARNKLIADIQYRAGLMGITADGIKDPLPQSTGTMEFYDIGTSEPYAISGDAIPQRKKLAEVIRRKEKDSNYATAYKYILEEVAYTWFNRLIAIRFMEVNDYLPSRIRVLSSESGKIEPDLVTTPFDAELTFTHAEEDTVLRLKNENKLDELFRLLFIKQCNALNEILPALFEKTSDYTELLLNLSVVDQEGVVYHLIHDIAEDDFNIEKGGQVEIIGWLYPSFSYICISTSKAYTKIWPLPMQGSITLMSRTSLYSLCFWISSSCWRTSLVCAASGR
;
A
#
# COMPACT_ATOMS: atom_id res chain seq x y z
N MET A 1 -0.57 -24.44 -4.75
CA MET A 1 -0.57 -23.24 -3.88
C MET A 1 -0.01 -23.57 -2.50
N ASN A 2 1.05 -22.85 -2.07
CA ASN A 2 1.73 -23.07 -0.78
C ASN A 2 1.11 -22.20 0.32
N LYS A 3 0.08 -22.71 1.01
CA LYS A 3 -0.64 -21.99 2.08
C LYS A 3 0.25 -21.56 3.24
N THR A 4 1.28 -22.32 3.56
CA THR A 4 2.22 -22.03 4.64
C THR A 4 3.11 -20.84 4.29
N ALA A 5 3.67 -20.78 3.09
CA ALA A 5 4.45 -19.65 2.59
C ALA A 5 3.61 -18.36 2.60
N ILE A 6 2.40 -18.43 2.06
CA ILE A 6 1.44 -17.31 2.03
C ILE A 6 1.16 -16.76 3.43
N LYS A 7 0.88 -17.64 4.39
CA LYS A 7 0.61 -17.25 5.78
C LYS A 7 1.84 -16.61 6.44
N ASN A 8 3.01 -17.22 6.27
CA ASN A 8 4.26 -16.71 6.85
C ASN A 8 4.61 -15.34 6.27
N PHE A 9 4.48 -15.18 4.96
CA PHE A 9 4.66 -13.88 4.30
C PHE A 9 3.69 -12.83 4.86
N ALA A 10 2.41 -13.14 4.97
CA ALA A 10 1.42 -12.17 5.47
C ALA A 10 1.74 -11.66 6.88
N ILE A 11 2.17 -12.57 7.78
CA ILE A 11 2.57 -12.22 9.16
C ILE A 11 3.84 -11.35 9.15
N TRP A 12 4.83 -11.74 8.38
CA TRP A 12 6.08 -11.01 8.25
C TRP A 12 5.86 -9.62 7.63
N ALA A 13 5.16 -9.56 6.48
CA ALA A 13 4.88 -8.32 5.77
C ALA A 13 4.10 -7.31 6.62
N ARG A 14 3.13 -7.78 7.44
CA ARG A 14 2.44 -6.93 8.39
C ARG A 14 3.41 -6.25 9.36
N ASN A 15 4.28 -7.02 9.98
CA ASN A 15 5.23 -6.49 10.96
C ASN A 15 6.22 -5.53 10.30
N LYS A 16 6.71 -5.86 9.10
CA LYS A 16 7.62 -5.02 8.32
C LYS A 16 6.95 -3.70 7.92
N LEU A 17 5.74 -3.74 7.35
CA LEU A 17 5.00 -2.53 6.96
C LEU A 17 4.73 -1.62 8.16
N ILE A 18 4.32 -2.17 9.30
CA ILE A 18 4.11 -1.38 10.52
C ILE A 18 5.42 -0.72 10.96
N ALA A 19 6.53 -1.46 10.96
CA ALA A 19 7.84 -0.92 11.33
C ALA A 19 8.30 0.20 10.38
N ASP A 20 8.15 0.01 9.07
CA ASP A 20 8.51 0.99 8.05
C ASP A 20 7.66 2.28 8.16
N ILE A 21 6.35 2.12 8.42
CA ILE A 21 5.42 3.24 8.66
C ILE A 21 5.76 3.95 9.96
N GLN A 22 6.09 3.22 11.03
CA GLN A 22 6.55 3.80 12.31
C GLN A 22 7.83 4.62 12.13
N TYR A 23 8.80 4.06 11.42
CA TYR A 23 10.03 4.76 11.09
C TYR A 23 9.75 6.05 10.34
N ARG A 24 8.90 5.98 9.29
CA ARG A 24 8.53 7.16 8.49
C ARG A 24 7.81 8.23 9.32
N ALA A 25 6.87 7.85 10.19
CA ALA A 25 6.20 8.76 11.11
C ALA A 25 7.19 9.39 12.11
N GLY A 26 8.12 8.59 12.63
CA GLY A 26 9.18 9.03 13.54
C GLY A 26 10.09 10.11 12.97
N LEU A 27 10.44 10.01 11.67
CA LEU A 27 11.20 11.05 10.96
C LEU A 27 10.50 12.41 10.99
N MET A 28 9.19 12.43 11.07
CA MET A 28 8.36 13.63 11.13
C MET A 28 7.95 13.99 12.56
N GLY A 29 8.62 13.44 13.56
CA GLY A 29 8.38 13.72 14.97
C GLY A 29 7.07 13.14 15.52
N ILE A 30 6.47 12.13 14.86
CA ILE A 30 5.26 11.44 15.33
C ILE A 30 5.67 10.03 15.79
N THR A 31 5.72 9.82 17.09
CA THR A 31 6.20 8.57 17.73
C THR A 31 5.14 8.00 18.67
N ALA A 32 5.42 6.84 19.25
CA ALA A 32 4.55 6.23 20.27
C ALA A 32 4.44 7.10 21.56
N ASP A 33 5.42 7.97 21.81
CA ASP A 33 5.49 8.83 23.00
C ASP A 33 4.73 10.15 22.82
N GLY A 34 4.47 10.56 21.57
CA GLY A 34 3.76 11.80 21.27
C GLY A 34 4.05 12.38 19.90
N ILE A 35 3.50 13.57 19.67
CA ILE A 35 3.66 14.37 18.46
C ILE A 35 4.53 15.57 18.81
N LYS A 36 5.75 15.63 18.23
CA LYS A 36 6.66 16.78 18.38
C LYS A 36 6.20 17.94 17.50
N ASP A 37 6.39 19.15 18.00
CA ASP A 37 6.21 20.36 17.20
C ASP A 37 7.41 20.56 16.26
N PRO A 38 7.24 21.30 15.14
CA PRO A 38 8.34 21.69 14.27
C PRO A 38 9.37 22.53 15.04
N LEU A 39 10.64 22.40 14.67
CA LEU A 39 11.72 23.19 15.25
C LEU A 39 11.56 24.70 14.95
N PRO A 40 12.10 25.62 15.77
CA PRO A 40 11.92 27.07 15.60
C PRO A 40 12.40 27.62 14.25
N GLN A 41 13.35 26.95 13.59
CA GLN A 41 13.83 27.33 12.26
C GLN A 41 12.87 26.99 11.12
N SER A 42 11.75 26.34 11.41
CA SER A 42 10.74 25.97 10.41
C SER A 42 10.06 27.21 9.85
N THR A 43 9.69 27.11 8.56
CA THR A 43 8.99 28.16 7.80
C THR A 43 7.64 27.63 7.30
N GLY A 44 6.83 28.48 6.68
CA GLY A 44 5.57 28.05 6.08
C GLY A 44 5.73 27.07 4.89
N THR A 45 6.92 27.00 4.29
CA THR A 45 7.22 26.15 3.13
C THR A 45 8.12 24.95 3.47
N MET A 46 8.75 24.94 4.65
CA MET A 46 9.65 23.86 5.09
C MET A 46 9.59 23.73 6.61
N GLU A 47 9.30 22.54 7.10
CA GLU A 47 9.26 22.19 8.51
C GLU A 47 10.38 21.21 8.84
N PHE A 48 11.06 21.44 9.98
CA PHE A 48 12.17 20.64 10.48
C PHE A 48 11.79 19.95 11.78
N TYR A 49 12.18 18.67 11.91
CA TYR A 49 11.88 17.84 13.07
C TYR A 49 13.16 17.25 13.67
N ASP A 50 13.28 17.35 15.00
CA ASP A 50 14.33 16.69 15.74
C ASP A 50 14.05 15.17 15.82
N ILE A 51 14.93 14.39 15.19
CA ILE A 51 14.91 12.93 15.18
C ILE A 51 16.04 12.30 15.99
N GLY A 52 16.75 13.11 16.79
CA GLY A 52 17.88 12.66 17.60
C GLY A 52 19.21 12.53 16.85
N THR A 53 19.29 13.04 15.62
CA THR A 53 20.52 13.13 14.83
C THR A 53 21.08 14.55 14.81
N SER A 54 22.33 14.72 14.35
CA SER A 54 22.96 16.05 14.23
C SER A 54 22.20 16.97 13.27
N GLU A 55 21.56 16.39 12.26
CA GLU A 55 20.75 17.12 11.29
C GLU A 55 19.28 16.78 11.47
N PRO A 56 18.40 17.79 11.55
CA PRO A 56 16.97 17.58 11.66
C PRO A 56 16.40 17.06 10.32
N TYR A 57 15.34 16.28 10.41
CA TYR A 57 14.62 15.83 9.22
C TYR A 57 13.72 16.95 8.69
N ALA A 58 13.81 17.24 7.39
CA ALA A 58 13.05 18.30 6.75
C ALA A 58 11.91 17.74 5.88
N ILE A 59 10.73 18.36 5.97
CA ILE A 59 9.62 18.13 5.06
C ILE A 59 9.20 19.45 4.38
N SER A 60 8.68 19.36 3.15
CA SER A 60 8.24 20.52 2.38
C SER A 60 7.03 20.19 1.51
N GLY A 61 6.41 21.20 0.92
CA GLY A 61 5.28 21.03 0.01
C GLY A 61 4.11 20.30 0.67
N ASP A 62 3.53 19.35 -0.06
CA ASP A 62 2.34 18.60 0.36
C ASP A 62 2.56 17.73 1.62
N ALA A 63 3.80 17.39 1.94
CA ALA A 63 4.11 16.64 3.15
C ALA A 63 3.73 17.39 4.45
N ILE A 64 3.74 18.73 4.43
CA ILE A 64 3.38 19.56 5.59
C ILE A 64 1.88 19.41 5.93
N PRO A 65 0.92 19.69 5.04
CA PRO A 65 -0.49 19.49 5.32
C PRO A 65 -0.83 18.01 5.58
N GLN A 66 -0.19 17.06 4.89
CA GLN A 66 -0.38 15.63 5.11
C GLN A 66 0.01 15.23 6.53
N ARG A 67 1.16 15.70 7.03
CA ARG A 67 1.59 15.47 8.40
C ARG A 67 0.62 16.08 9.43
N LYS A 68 0.16 17.31 9.19
CA LYS A 68 -0.83 17.95 10.06
C LYS A 68 -2.10 17.13 10.13
N LYS A 69 -2.55 16.62 9.00
CA LYS A 69 -3.71 15.72 8.92
C LYS A 69 -3.51 14.43 9.73
N LEU A 70 -2.34 13.79 9.62
CA LEU A 70 -1.99 12.62 10.44
C LEU A 70 -2.09 12.93 11.93
N ALA A 71 -1.48 14.04 12.38
CA ALA A 71 -1.53 14.47 13.77
C ALA A 71 -2.97 14.71 14.26
N GLU A 72 -3.80 15.36 13.44
CA GLU A 72 -5.22 15.59 13.75
C GLU A 72 -6.01 14.28 13.89
N VAL A 73 -5.79 13.32 12.99
CA VAL A 73 -6.49 12.03 12.99
C VAL A 73 -6.10 11.23 14.24
N ILE A 74 -4.82 11.20 14.61
CA ILE A 74 -4.36 10.55 15.84
C ILE A 74 -4.98 11.23 17.07
N ARG A 75 -4.93 12.57 17.18
CA ARG A 75 -5.52 13.32 18.29
C ARG A 75 -7.04 13.15 18.40
N ARG A 76 -7.72 13.05 17.26
CA ARG A 76 -9.17 12.73 17.24
C ARG A 76 -9.45 11.33 17.78
N LYS A 77 -8.66 10.36 17.36
CA LYS A 77 -8.79 8.97 17.79
C LYS A 77 -8.39 8.75 19.25
N GLU A 78 -7.45 9.55 19.76
CA GLU A 78 -7.03 9.56 21.17
C GLU A 78 -8.20 9.84 22.12
N LYS A 79 -9.17 10.66 21.72
CA LYS A 79 -10.38 10.98 22.52
C LYS A 79 -11.22 9.74 22.88
N ASP A 80 -11.14 8.70 22.04
CA ASP A 80 -11.87 7.44 22.23
C ASP A 80 -11.13 6.47 23.17
N SER A 81 -9.81 6.68 23.41
CA SER A 81 -8.96 5.76 24.16
C SER A 81 -7.80 6.48 24.87
N ASN A 82 -6.60 6.34 24.35
CA ASN A 82 -5.40 7.06 24.72
C ASN A 82 -4.48 7.20 23.49
N TYR A 83 -3.45 8.06 23.61
CA TYR A 83 -2.54 8.37 22.50
C TYR A 83 -1.86 7.12 21.93
N ALA A 84 -1.25 6.28 22.77
CA ALA A 84 -0.51 5.10 22.31
C ALA A 84 -1.41 4.10 21.53
N THR A 85 -2.65 3.93 21.99
CA THR A 85 -3.65 3.08 21.31
C THR A 85 -4.08 3.71 19.98
N ALA A 86 -4.35 5.01 19.95
CA ALA A 86 -4.73 5.74 18.75
C ALA A 86 -3.61 5.71 17.70
N TYR A 87 -2.37 5.99 18.11
CA TYR A 87 -1.18 5.92 17.26
C TYR A 87 -1.05 4.54 16.63
N LYS A 88 -1.02 3.48 17.44
CA LYS A 88 -0.92 2.11 16.96
C LYS A 88 -2.04 1.75 15.98
N TYR A 89 -3.27 2.12 16.29
CA TYR A 89 -4.43 1.85 15.45
C TYR A 89 -4.28 2.48 14.05
N ILE A 90 -3.91 3.75 13.99
CA ILE A 90 -3.76 4.48 12.71
C ILE A 90 -2.63 3.88 11.87
N LEU A 91 -1.50 3.51 12.48
CA LEU A 91 -0.41 2.89 11.74
C LEU A 91 -0.78 1.49 11.21
N GLU A 92 -1.51 0.70 12.00
CA GLU A 92 -2.03 -0.59 11.53
C GLU A 92 -3.04 -0.44 10.40
N GLU A 93 -3.91 0.58 10.44
CA GLU A 93 -4.85 0.90 9.37
C GLU A 93 -4.13 1.26 8.06
N VAL A 94 -3.09 2.09 8.14
CA VAL A 94 -2.26 2.45 6.99
C VAL A 94 -1.51 1.23 6.44
N ALA A 95 -0.89 0.42 7.29
CA ALA A 95 -0.20 -0.80 6.89
C ALA A 95 -1.14 -1.78 6.17
N TYR A 96 -2.35 -1.93 6.69
CA TYR A 96 -3.39 -2.75 6.10
C TYR A 96 -3.82 -2.27 4.72
N THR A 97 -4.00 -0.96 4.56
CA THR A 97 -4.36 -0.34 3.28
C THR A 97 -3.31 -0.65 2.21
N TRP A 98 -2.04 -0.47 2.53
CA TRP A 98 -0.95 -0.72 1.59
C TRP A 98 -0.73 -2.21 1.30
N PHE A 99 -0.85 -3.06 2.31
CA PHE A 99 -0.79 -4.51 2.12
C PHE A 99 -1.83 -4.99 1.11
N ASN A 100 -3.08 -4.59 1.27
CA ASN A 100 -4.16 -4.98 0.35
C ASN A 100 -3.90 -4.54 -1.08
N ARG A 101 -3.38 -3.33 -1.27
CA ARG A 101 -3.05 -2.79 -2.60
C ARG A 101 -1.90 -3.54 -3.25
N LEU A 102 -0.85 -3.86 -2.48
CA LEU A 102 0.27 -4.66 -2.98
C LEU A 102 -0.20 -6.03 -3.47
N ILE A 103 -1.02 -6.73 -2.68
CA ILE A 103 -1.53 -8.05 -3.04
C ILE A 103 -2.45 -7.99 -4.27
N ALA A 104 -3.33 -6.98 -4.33
CA ALA A 104 -4.22 -6.81 -5.46
C ALA A 104 -3.46 -6.51 -6.75
N ILE A 105 -2.48 -5.60 -6.70
CA ILE A 105 -1.64 -5.28 -7.86
C ILE A 105 -0.83 -6.50 -8.28
N ARG A 106 -0.25 -7.27 -7.34
CA ARG A 106 0.46 -8.52 -7.67
C ARG A 106 -0.45 -9.51 -8.39
N PHE A 107 -1.67 -9.68 -7.90
CA PHE A 107 -2.63 -10.55 -8.55
C PHE A 107 -3.01 -10.04 -9.95
N MET A 108 -3.23 -8.74 -10.11
CA MET A 108 -3.60 -8.13 -11.40
C MET A 108 -2.47 -8.22 -12.42
N GLU A 109 -1.21 -7.97 -12.02
CA GLU A 109 -0.08 -8.04 -12.96
C GLU A 109 0.22 -9.48 -13.43
N VAL A 110 0.08 -10.47 -12.53
CA VAL A 110 0.33 -11.88 -12.88
C VAL A 110 -0.73 -12.44 -13.83
N ASN A 111 -1.97 -11.94 -13.74
CA ASN A 111 -3.09 -12.39 -14.56
C ASN A 111 -3.41 -11.44 -15.74
N ASP A 112 -2.53 -10.49 -16.04
CA ASP A 112 -2.68 -9.53 -17.14
C ASP A 112 -3.98 -8.70 -17.06
N TYR A 113 -4.38 -8.32 -15.82
CA TYR A 113 -5.58 -7.52 -15.56
C TYR A 113 -5.29 -6.03 -15.39
N LEU A 114 -4.04 -5.61 -15.44
CA LEU A 114 -3.68 -4.19 -15.45
C LEU A 114 -4.02 -3.57 -16.82
N PRO A 115 -4.62 -2.38 -16.88
CA PRO A 115 -5.01 -1.75 -18.15
C PRO A 115 -3.84 -1.62 -19.14
N SER A 116 -2.69 -1.16 -18.67
CA SER A 116 -1.48 -0.97 -19.48
C SER A 116 -0.69 -2.25 -19.73
N ARG A 117 -1.00 -3.34 -19.02
CA ARG A 117 -0.24 -4.61 -19.01
C ARG A 117 1.22 -4.46 -18.54
N ILE A 118 1.62 -3.29 -18.06
CA ILE A 118 2.95 -3.06 -17.48
C ILE A 118 2.98 -3.64 -16.07
N ARG A 119 3.99 -4.45 -15.76
CA ARG A 119 4.17 -5.02 -14.43
C ARG A 119 4.61 -3.92 -13.44
N VAL A 120 3.86 -3.79 -12.36
CA VAL A 120 4.02 -2.72 -11.36
C VAL A 120 5.02 -3.07 -10.28
N LEU A 121 5.02 -4.33 -9.83
CA LEU A 121 5.87 -4.81 -8.74
C LEU A 121 7.04 -5.66 -9.23
N SER A 122 6.94 -6.23 -10.40
CA SER A 122 7.93 -7.14 -10.98
C SER A 122 8.31 -6.74 -12.40
N SER A 123 9.21 -7.48 -13.02
CA SER A 123 9.56 -7.33 -14.44
C SER A 123 9.26 -8.60 -15.21
N GLU A 124 8.68 -8.46 -16.38
CA GLU A 124 8.46 -9.58 -17.32
C GLU A 124 9.77 -10.20 -17.78
N SER A 125 10.81 -9.37 -17.92
CA SER A 125 12.15 -9.82 -18.32
C SER A 125 12.98 -10.41 -17.17
N GLY A 126 12.42 -10.55 -15.95
CA GLY A 126 13.10 -11.08 -14.77
C GLY A 126 14.16 -10.15 -14.16
N LYS A 127 14.13 -8.85 -14.50
CA LYS A 127 14.98 -7.85 -13.85
C LYS A 127 14.52 -7.61 -12.42
N ILE A 128 15.43 -7.11 -11.58
CA ILE A 128 15.11 -6.71 -10.20
C ILE A 128 14.18 -5.50 -10.21
N GLU A 129 14.45 -4.54 -11.09
CA GLU A 129 13.63 -3.33 -11.22
C GLU A 129 12.29 -3.65 -11.88
N PRO A 130 11.16 -3.20 -11.31
CA PRO A 130 9.85 -3.34 -11.94
C PRO A 130 9.76 -2.65 -13.30
N ASP A 131 8.93 -3.20 -14.20
CA ASP A 131 8.73 -2.58 -15.51
C ASP A 131 8.15 -1.17 -15.41
N LEU A 132 7.31 -0.90 -14.41
CA LEU A 132 6.79 0.43 -14.10
C LEU A 132 7.90 1.47 -13.88
N VAL A 133 9.02 1.10 -13.26
CA VAL A 133 10.17 1.99 -13.03
C VAL A 133 11.03 2.14 -14.28
N THR A 134 11.18 1.04 -15.04
CA THR A 134 12.01 1.07 -16.27
C THR A 134 11.32 1.81 -17.41
N THR A 135 10.01 1.69 -17.57
CA THR A 135 9.20 2.31 -18.63
C THR A 135 7.97 3.05 -18.09
N PRO A 136 8.15 4.10 -17.24
CA PRO A 136 7.05 4.72 -16.51
C PRO A 136 5.97 5.35 -17.39
N PHE A 137 6.33 5.80 -18.60
CA PHE A 137 5.40 6.44 -19.52
C PHE A 137 4.58 5.44 -20.35
N ASP A 138 5.00 4.16 -20.42
CA ASP A 138 4.26 3.10 -21.10
C ASP A 138 3.10 2.59 -20.22
N ALA A 139 3.07 2.96 -18.94
CA ALA A 139 2.04 2.54 -17.99
C ALA A 139 0.67 3.25 -18.15
N GLU A 140 0.51 4.09 -19.17
CA GLU A 140 -0.72 4.86 -19.49
C GLU A 140 -1.24 5.70 -18.30
N LEU A 141 -0.32 6.11 -17.41
CA LEU A 141 -0.65 6.98 -16.29
C LEU A 141 -0.72 8.45 -16.75
N THR A 142 -1.69 9.17 -16.24
CA THR A 142 -1.80 10.62 -16.53
C THR A 142 -0.82 11.39 -15.66
N PHE A 143 0.11 12.11 -16.28
CA PHE A 143 1.06 12.99 -15.61
C PHE A 143 0.80 14.46 -15.93
N THR A 144 1.04 15.33 -14.96
CA THR A 144 1.23 16.75 -15.21
C THR A 144 2.68 16.99 -15.67
N HIS A 145 2.96 18.10 -16.34
CA HIS A 145 4.35 18.44 -16.76
C HIS A 145 5.35 18.44 -15.58
N ALA A 146 4.94 18.96 -14.42
CA ALA A 146 5.80 18.94 -13.22
C ALA A 146 6.09 17.53 -12.69
N GLU A 147 5.16 16.61 -12.85
CA GLU A 147 5.36 15.20 -12.48
C GLU A 147 6.24 14.48 -13.51
N GLU A 148 6.07 14.76 -14.81
CA GLU A 148 6.96 14.24 -15.86
C GLU A 148 8.42 14.66 -15.61
N ASP A 149 8.66 15.93 -15.32
CA ASP A 149 9.97 16.44 -14.95
C ASP A 149 10.53 15.74 -13.71
N THR A 150 9.66 15.48 -12.72
CA THR A 150 10.05 14.79 -11.49
C THR A 150 10.40 13.32 -11.76
N VAL A 151 9.63 12.62 -12.58
CA VAL A 151 9.90 11.23 -13.01
C VAL A 151 11.24 11.16 -13.73
N LEU A 152 11.48 12.04 -14.69
CA LEU A 152 12.73 12.09 -15.44
C LEU A 152 13.93 12.40 -14.53
N ARG A 153 13.79 13.37 -13.62
CA ARG A 153 14.82 13.73 -12.65
C ARG A 153 15.16 12.57 -11.74
N LEU A 154 14.17 11.93 -11.10
CA LEU A 154 14.36 10.80 -10.19
C LEU A 154 15.02 9.62 -10.89
N LYS A 155 14.64 9.35 -12.16
CA LYS A 155 15.25 8.32 -12.98
C LYS A 155 16.71 8.61 -13.29
N ASN A 156 17.03 9.86 -13.69
CA ASN A 156 18.40 10.28 -13.97
C ASN A 156 19.30 10.29 -12.74
N GLU A 157 18.73 10.61 -11.55
CA GLU A 157 19.44 10.57 -10.28
C GLU A 157 19.54 9.15 -9.68
N ASN A 158 19.00 8.14 -10.35
CA ASN A 158 18.91 6.74 -9.87
C ASN A 158 18.21 6.59 -8.51
N LYS A 159 17.24 7.46 -8.23
CA LYS A 159 16.42 7.42 -7.00
C LYS A 159 15.22 6.50 -7.20
N LEU A 160 15.49 5.21 -7.37
CA LEU A 160 14.50 4.23 -7.80
C LEU A 160 13.35 4.06 -6.80
N ASP A 161 13.62 4.11 -5.49
CA ASP A 161 12.56 3.96 -4.47
C ASP A 161 11.63 5.17 -4.43
N GLU A 162 12.16 6.40 -4.58
CA GLU A 162 11.35 7.61 -4.66
C GLU A 162 10.49 7.61 -5.94
N LEU A 163 11.10 7.20 -7.06
CA LEU A 163 10.41 7.04 -8.34
C LEU A 163 9.30 5.99 -8.24
N PHE A 164 9.63 4.82 -7.72
CA PHE A 164 8.65 3.75 -7.54
C PHE A 164 7.48 4.18 -6.66
N ARG A 165 7.75 4.84 -5.53
CA ARG A 165 6.72 5.33 -4.63
C ARG A 165 5.75 6.28 -5.34
N LEU A 166 6.26 7.25 -6.11
CA LEU A 166 5.45 8.18 -6.90
C LEU A 166 4.56 7.44 -7.90
N LEU A 167 5.17 6.56 -8.69
CA LEU A 167 4.46 5.80 -9.73
C LEU A 167 3.44 4.82 -9.14
N PHE A 168 3.78 4.15 -8.03
CA PHE A 168 2.89 3.21 -7.34
C PHE A 168 1.65 3.90 -6.78
N ILE A 169 1.80 5.09 -6.19
CA ILE A 169 0.67 5.90 -5.72
C ILE A 169 -0.22 6.29 -6.90
N LYS A 170 0.37 6.75 -8.00
CA LYS A 170 -0.38 7.09 -9.21
C LYS A 170 -1.13 5.89 -9.79
N GLN A 171 -0.48 4.74 -9.86
CA GLN A 171 -1.12 3.50 -10.32
C GLN A 171 -2.30 3.11 -9.43
N CYS A 172 -2.14 3.19 -8.10
CA CYS A 172 -3.24 2.96 -7.17
C CYS A 172 -4.41 3.93 -7.38
N ASN A 173 -4.11 5.21 -7.61
CA ASN A 173 -5.13 6.23 -7.83
C ASN A 173 -5.84 6.06 -9.19
N ALA A 174 -5.14 5.62 -10.23
CA ALA A 174 -5.74 5.27 -11.51
C ALA A 174 -6.67 4.04 -11.40
N LEU A 175 -6.28 3.03 -10.63
CA LEU A 175 -7.09 1.85 -10.38
C LEU A 175 -8.36 2.13 -9.55
N ASN A 176 -8.47 3.30 -8.88
CA ASN A 176 -9.69 3.71 -8.21
C ASN A 176 -10.91 3.76 -9.14
N GLU A 177 -10.73 4.11 -10.40
CA GLU A 177 -11.81 4.17 -11.39
C GLU A 177 -12.40 2.78 -11.68
N ILE A 178 -11.59 1.74 -11.56
CA ILE A 178 -11.97 0.34 -11.86
C ILE A 178 -12.44 -0.37 -10.59
N LEU A 179 -11.71 -0.19 -9.49
CA LEU A 179 -11.93 -0.88 -8.21
C LEU A 179 -11.96 0.12 -7.04
N PRO A 180 -12.98 1.00 -6.98
CA PRO A 180 -13.03 2.09 -5.99
C PRO A 180 -13.02 1.61 -4.54
N ALA A 181 -13.58 0.43 -4.26
CA ALA A 181 -13.62 -0.11 -2.90
C ALA A 181 -12.24 -0.63 -2.40
N LEU A 182 -11.33 -0.97 -3.31
CA LEU A 182 -10.00 -1.49 -2.98
C LEU A 182 -8.91 -0.41 -3.08
N PHE A 183 -9.04 0.45 -4.10
CA PHE A 183 -8.13 1.56 -4.37
C PHE A 183 -8.81 2.90 -4.06
N GLU A 184 -9.55 2.97 -2.95
CA GLU A 184 -10.11 4.21 -2.45
C GLU A 184 -9.02 5.30 -2.47
N LYS A 185 -9.36 6.51 -2.98
CA LYS A 185 -8.38 7.61 -3.02
C LYS A 185 -7.85 7.82 -1.62
N THR A 186 -6.56 7.60 -1.46
CA THR A 186 -5.93 7.71 -0.16
C THR A 186 -6.05 9.13 0.35
N SER A 187 -6.38 9.22 1.62
CA SER A 187 -6.17 10.48 2.32
C SER A 187 -4.67 10.74 2.38
N ASP A 188 -4.31 11.98 2.25
CA ASP A 188 -2.97 12.50 2.12
C ASP A 188 -1.94 11.89 3.06
N TYR A 189 -2.28 11.65 4.34
CA TYR A 189 -1.34 11.08 5.31
C TYR A 189 -1.02 9.60 5.06
N THR A 190 -1.89 8.85 4.40
CA THR A 190 -1.64 7.44 4.05
C THR A 190 -0.52 7.35 3.01
N GLU A 191 -0.51 8.27 2.05
CA GLU A 191 0.56 8.39 1.05
C GLU A 191 1.88 8.86 1.67
N LEU A 192 1.81 9.82 2.61
CA LEU A 192 2.98 10.33 3.32
C LEU A 192 3.75 9.21 4.05
N LEU A 193 3.01 8.27 4.64
CA LEU A 193 3.56 7.17 5.43
C LEU A 193 4.03 5.97 4.59
N LEU A 194 3.74 5.95 3.29
CA LEU A 194 4.21 4.87 2.42
C LEU A 194 5.73 4.88 2.31
N ASN A 195 6.35 3.78 2.70
CA ASN A 195 7.79 3.55 2.62
C ASN A 195 8.03 2.18 1.99
N LEU A 196 8.04 2.13 0.65
CA LEU A 196 8.33 0.93 -0.12
C LEU A 196 9.65 1.08 -0.84
N SER A 197 10.46 0.05 -0.83
CA SER A 197 11.67 -0.07 -1.61
C SER A 197 11.54 -1.21 -2.63
N VAL A 198 12.08 -1.00 -3.81
CA VAL A 198 12.21 -2.00 -4.88
C VAL A 198 13.64 -2.47 -5.05
N VAL A 199 14.59 -1.81 -4.39
CA VAL A 199 16.00 -2.20 -4.40
C VAL A 199 16.41 -2.96 -3.14
N ASP A 200 15.67 -2.82 -2.04
CA ASP A 200 15.94 -3.49 -0.77
C ASP A 200 15.43 -4.94 -0.81
N GLN A 201 16.35 -5.88 -0.71
CA GLN A 201 16.02 -7.32 -0.67
C GLN A 201 15.31 -7.73 0.63
N GLU A 202 15.37 -6.92 1.68
CA GLU A 202 14.58 -7.08 2.91
C GLU A 202 13.23 -6.32 2.83
N GLY A 203 12.91 -5.75 1.67
CA GLY A 203 11.68 -5.00 1.44
C GLY A 203 10.47 -5.89 1.18
N VAL A 204 9.28 -5.38 1.49
CA VAL A 204 8.01 -6.13 1.33
C VAL A 204 7.75 -6.50 -0.14
N VAL A 205 8.15 -5.65 -1.08
CA VAL A 205 7.98 -5.93 -2.52
C VAL A 205 8.85 -7.10 -2.95
N TYR A 206 10.12 -7.13 -2.51
CA TYR A 206 11.04 -8.23 -2.82
C TYR A 206 10.49 -9.57 -2.32
N HIS A 207 10.12 -9.64 -1.05
CA HIS A 207 9.59 -10.87 -0.45
C HIS A 207 8.25 -11.32 -1.05
N LEU A 208 7.39 -10.37 -1.45
CA LEU A 208 6.13 -10.70 -2.13
C LEU A 208 6.38 -11.44 -3.46
N ILE A 209 7.45 -11.08 -4.17
CA ILE A 209 7.78 -11.65 -5.47
C ILE A 209 8.53 -12.99 -5.32
N HIS A 210 9.40 -13.11 -4.30
CA HIS A 210 10.32 -14.25 -4.18
C HIS A 210 9.83 -15.35 -3.24
N ASP A 211 9.08 -15.02 -2.17
CA ASP A 211 8.62 -16.00 -1.18
C ASP A 211 7.32 -16.69 -1.60
N ILE A 212 6.54 -16.06 -2.47
CA ILE A 212 5.31 -16.61 -3.00
C ILE A 212 5.49 -16.86 -4.51
N ALA A 213 5.34 -18.11 -4.92
CA ALA A 213 5.48 -18.47 -6.31
C ALA A 213 4.45 -17.73 -7.18
N GLU A 214 4.87 -17.21 -8.34
CA GLU A 214 3.99 -16.51 -9.28
C GLU A 214 2.81 -17.41 -9.70
N ASP A 215 3.06 -18.70 -9.87
CA ASP A 215 2.02 -19.68 -10.22
C ASP A 215 0.91 -19.79 -9.16
N ASP A 216 1.18 -19.44 -7.89
CA ASP A 216 0.16 -19.38 -6.84
C ASP A 216 -0.84 -18.22 -7.05
N PHE A 217 -0.42 -17.15 -7.73
CA PHE A 217 -1.28 -16.03 -8.16
C PHE A 217 -1.94 -16.27 -9.53
N ASN A 218 -1.36 -17.11 -10.39
CA ASN A 218 -1.78 -17.28 -11.77
C ASN A 218 -2.95 -18.28 -11.85
N ILE A 219 -4.14 -17.79 -12.24
CA ILE A 219 -5.37 -18.61 -12.33
C ILE A 219 -5.24 -19.72 -13.39
N GLU A 220 -4.57 -19.47 -14.52
CA GLU A 220 -4.40 -20.44 -15.58
C GLU A 220 -3.47 -21.60 -15.18
N LYS A 221 -2.56 -21.37 -14.22
CA LYS A 221 -1.61 -22.36 -13.71
C LYS A 221 -2.07 -23.03 -12.40
N GLY A 222 -3.33 -22.84 -12.02
CA GLY A 222 -3.92 -23.46 -10.82
C GLY A 222 -3.82 -22.59 -9.56
N GLY A 223 -3.43 -21.33 -9.70
CA GLY A 223 -3.61 -20.31 -8.68
C GLY A 223 -5.10 -20.06 -8.42
N GLN A 224 -5.40 -19.54 -7.27
CA GLN A 224 -6.80 -19.34 -6.85
C GLN A 224 -7.00 -17.88 -6.45
N VAL A 225 -8.12 -17.28 -6.84
CA VAL A 225 -8.53 -15.93 -6.42
C VAL A 225 -8.58 -15.83 -4.88
N GLU A 226 -8.85 -16.96 -4.24
CA GLU A 226 -8.86 -17.13 -2.80
C GLU A 226 -7.51 -16.80 -2.13
N ILE A 227 -6.39 -16.72 -2.87
CA ILE A 227 -5.11 -16.28 -2.32
C ILE A 227 -5.24 -14.90 -1.67
N ILE A 228 -6.03 -14.00 -2.27
CA ILE A 228 -6.34 -12.69 -1.70
C ILE A 228 -7.07 -12.85 -0.37
N GLY A 229 -8.06 -13.76 -0.33
CA GLY A 229 -8.81 -14.08 0.87
C GLY A 229 -7.98 -14.76 1.97
N TRP A 230 -6.89 -15.43 1.63
CA TRP A 230 -6.03 -16.14 2.60
C TRP A 230 -4.93 -15.27 3.17
N LEU A 231 -4.39 -14.35 2.39
CA LEU A 231 -3.46 -13.33 2.85
C LEU A 231 -4.14 -12.40 3.86
N TYR A 232 -5.40 -12.11 3.63
CA TYR A 232 -6.21 -11.18 4.41
C TYR A 232 -6.46 -11.61 5.87
N PRO A 233 -7.00 -12.82 6.18
CA PRO A 233 -7.19 -13.25 7.56
C PRO A 233 -5.88 -13.40 8.32
N SER A 234 -4.80 -13.81 7.66
CA SER A 234 -3.49 -13.98 8.28
C SER A 234 -2.91 -12.63 8.72
N PHE A 235 -3.16 -11.58 7.98
CA PHE A 235 -2.82 -10.21 8.36
C PHE A 235 -3.74 -9.69 9.48
N SER A 236 -5.05 -9.93 9.40
CA SER A 236 -6.07 -9.43 10.34
C SER A 236 -6.14 -10.24 11.62
N TYR A 237 -5.87 -11.56 11.58
CA TYR A 237 -6.05 -12.47 12.73
C TYR A 237 -5.18 -12.08 13.92
N ILE A 238 -4.02 -11.47 13.67
CA ILE A 238 -3.15 -10.94 14.71
C ILE A 238 -3.76 -9.69 15.34
N CYS A 239 -4.45 -8.85 14.57
CA CYS A 239 -5.25 -7.75 15.14
C CYS A 239 -6.33 -8.25 16.09
N ILE A 240 -6.99 -9.38 15.77
CA ILE A 240 -8.02 -9.98 16.62
C ILE A 240 -7.41 -10.67 17.83
N SER A 241 -6.26 -11.34 17.72
CA SER A 241 -5.63 -12.05 18.84
C SER A 241 -4.98 -11.11 19.86
N THR A 242 -4.43 -9.98 19.41
CA THR A 242 -4.03 -8.88 20.31
C THR A 242 -5.23 -8.13 20.88
N SER A 243 -6.37 -8.17 20.20
CA SER A 243 -7.63 -7.51 20.61
C SER A 243 -8.50 -8.34 21.55
N LYS A 244 -8.09 -9.53 22.01
CA LYS A 244 -8.78 -10.16 23.16
C LYS A 244 -8.76 -9.29 24.40
N ALA A 245 -7.84 -8.33 24.49
CA ALA A 245 -7.91 -7.21 25.43
C ALA A 245 -8.88 -6.09 24.98
N TYR A 246 -9.14 -5.95 23.68
CA TYR A 246 -9.96 -4.89 23.06
C TYR A 246 -11.44 -5.25 22.96
N THR A 247 -11.82 -6.53 22.95
CA THR A 247 -13.23 -6.96 22.92
C THR A 247 -14.02 -6.52 24.16
N LYS A 248 -13.35 -6.07 25.22
CA LYS A 248 -14.01 -5.44 26.38
C LYS A 248 -14.31 -3.95 26.23
N ILE A 249 -13.78 -3.29 25.18
CA ILE A 249 -13.82 -1.82 25.06
C ILE A 249 -14.68 -1.34 23.85
N TRP A 250 -14.99 -2.23 22.88
CA TRP A 250 -15.76 -1.84 21.69
C TRP A 250 -17.09 -2.57 21.60
N PRO A 251 -18.21 -1.86 21.49
CA PRO A 251 -19.50 -2.48 21.21
C PRO A 251 -19.52 -3.12 19.80
N LEU A 252 -20.13 -4.29 19.73
CA LEU A 252 -20.31 -5.16 18.57
C LEU A 252 -20.59 -4.52 17.17
N PRO A 253 -21.14 -3.30 17.01
CA PRO A 253 -21.44 -2.74 15.69
C PRO A 253 -20.20 -2.38 14.84
N MET A 254 -19.05 -2.07 15.46
CA MET A 254 -17.85 -1.70 14.69
C MET A 254 -17.06 -2.89 14.16
N GLN A 255 -17.12 -4.05 14.79
CA GLN A 255 -16.56 -5.30 14.27
C GLN A 255 -17.24 -5.72 12.95
N GLY A 256 -18.52 -5.44 12.81
CA GLY A 256 -19.27 -5.67 11.57
C GLY A 256 -18.84 -4.81 10.41
N SER A 257 -18.46 -3.54 10.66
CA SER A 257 -18.11 -2.58 9.60
C SER A 257 -16.74 -2.87 8.97
N ILE A 258 -15.72 -3.20 9.75
CA ILE A 258 -14.39 -3.54 9.21
C ILE A 258 -14.46 -4.87 8.44
N THR A 259 -15.16 -5.86 8.98
CA THR A 259 -15.34 -7.16 8.32
C THR A 259 -16.23 -7.03 7.07
N LEU A 260 -17.20 -6.11 7.06
CA LEU A 260 -18.09 -5.88 5.93
C LEU A 260 -17.39 -5.10 4.82
N MET A 261 -16.62 -4.04 5.13
CA MET A 261 -15.82 -3.30 4.14
C MET A 261 -14.80 -4.24 3.46
N SER A 262 -14.13 -5.08 4.23
CA SER A 262 -13.15 -6.02 3.70
C SER A 262 -13.78 -7.08 2.81
N ARG A 263 -14.91 -7.64 3.20
CA ARG A 263 -15.66 -8.58 2.35
C ARG A 263 -16.19 -7.93 1.09
N THR A 264 -16.70 -6.71 1.16
CA THR A 264 -17.21 -5.96 -0.01
C THR A 264 -16.10 -5.66 -1.01
N SER A 265 -14.88 -5.31 -0.56
CA SER A 265 -13.73 -5.11 -1.43
C SER A 265 -13.29 -6.38 -2.14
N LEU A 266 -13.27 -7.52 -1.42
CA LEU A 266 -12.96 -8.83 -2.00
C LEU A 266 -14.04 -9.30 -2.99
N TYR A 267 -15.32 -9.12 -2.63
CA TYR A 267 -16.42 -9.44 -3.54
C TYR A 267 -16.41 -8.57 -4.78
N SER A 268 -16.06 -7.28 -4.67
CA SER A 268 -15.91 -6.38 -5.80
C SER A 268 -14.77 -6.82 -6.72
N LEU A 269 -13.63 -7.23 -6.18
CA LEU A 269 -12.52 -7.78 -6.97
C LEU A 269 -12.91 -9.11 -7.62
N CYS A 270 -13.50 -10.05 -6.88
CA CYS A 270 -13.97 -11.32 -7.42
C CYS A 270 -15.06 -11.13 -8.49
N PHE A 271 -15.99 -10.20 -8.28
CA PHE A 271 -17.04 -9.88 -9.25
C PHE A 271 -16.45 -9.23 -10.51
N TRP A 272 -15.50 -8.32 -10.37
CA TRP A 272 -14.82 -7.66 -11.49
C TRP A 272 -13.99 -8.67 -12.30
N ILE A 273 -13.23 -9.55 -11.66
CA ILE A 273 -12.47 -10.63 -12.30
C ILE A 273 -13.43 -11.57 -13.07
N SER A 274 -14.53 -11.97 -12.43
CA SER A 274 -15.54 -12.81 -13.07
C SER A 274 -16.16 -12.13 -14.30
N SER A 275 -16.49 -10.84 -14.22
CA SER A 275 -17.05 -10.08 -15.34
C SER A 275 -16.04 -9.82 -16.47
N SER A 276 -14.76 -9.65 -16.14
CA SER A 276 -13.68 -9.50 -17.14
C SER A 276 -13.40 -10.79 -17.88
N CYS A 277 -13.43 -11.94 -17.21
CA CYS A 277 -13.35 -13.26 -17.84
C CYS A 277 -14.47 -13.50 -18.87
N TRP A 278 -15.69 -13.03 -18.57
CA TRP A 278 -16.81 -13.10 -19.53
C TRP A 278 -16.62 -12.21 -20.76
N ARG A 279 -16.01 -11.03 -20.58
CA ARG A 279 -15.72 -10.13 -21.71
C ARG A 279 -14.64 -10.69 -22.64
N THR A 280 -13.58 -11.28 -22.13
CA THR A 280 -12.53 -11.92 -22.92
C THR A 280 -13.05 -13.16 -23.66
N SER A 281 -13.90 -13.96 -23.04
CA SER A 281 -14.56 -15.12 -23.70
C SER A 281 -15.51 -14.68 -24.82
N LEU A 282 -16.21 -13.55 -24.68
CA LEU A 282 -17.08 -13.01 -25.72
C LEU A 282 -16.30 -12.41 -26.90
N VAL A 283 -15.13 -11.81 -26.66
CA VAL A 283 -14.26 -11.29 -27.73
C VAL A 283 -13.62 -12.44 -28.52
N CYS A 284 -13.19 -13.53 -27.87
CA CYS A 284 -12.71 -14.74 -28.55
C CYS A 284 -13.80 -15.44 -29.34
N ALA A 285 -15.06 -15.45 -28.89
CA ALA A 285 -16.17 -16.01 -29.61
C ALA A 285 -16.63 -15.17 -30.81
N ALA A 286 -16.37 -13.85 -30.79
CA ALA A 286 -16.73 -12.94 -31.88
C ALA A 286 -15.66 -12.85 -33.00
N SER A 287 -14.43 -13.31 -32.76
CA SER A 287 -13.33 -13.33 -33.74
C SER A 287 -13.19 -14.65 -34.50
N GLY A 288 -14.09 -15.60 -34.27
CA GLY A 288 -14.16 -16.84 -34.99
C GLY A 288 -15.05 -16.74 -36.24
N ARG A 289 -14.56 -16.04 -37.26
CA ARG A 289 -14.94 -16.23 -38.68
C ARG A 289 -13.70 -16.08 -39.54
#